data_2b66443d13b83e543644746dbaae36ba
#
_entry.id   2b66443d13b83e543644746dbaae36ba
#
_cell.length_a   1.000
_cell.length_b   1.000
_cell.length_c   1.000
_cell.angle_alpha   90.00
_cell.angle_beta   90.00
_cell.angle_gamma   90.00
#
_symmetry.space_group_name_H-M   'P 1'
#
loop_
_entity.id
_entity.type
_entity.pdbx_description
1 polymer ?
#
loop_
_entity_poly.entity_id
_entity_poly.type
_entity_poly.pdbx_seq_one_letter_code
_entity_poly.pdbx_strand_id
1 'polypeptide(L)'
;MIYSLTGKIIKKTLNAVVICCGGVGYYAQCPASVAGALPGVGNEATIYTVMNVTENDVSLYGFASEEQQACFELLTSVSGVGAKVGLAILSVMEPDRVALAISAGDHKAFKPRPVSAPSWPSGSYWN
;
A
#
# COMPACT_ATOMS: atom_id res chain seq x y z
N MET A 1 9.04 3.72 14.58
CA MET A 1 7.98 3.53 13.57
C MET A 1 7.56 4.88 12.99
N ILE A 2 7.49 4.99 11.70
CA ILE A 2 7.03 6.22 11.04
C ILE A 2 5.55 6.05 10.74
N TYR A 3 4.72 6.86 11.39
CA TYR A 3 3.27 6.77 11.25
C TYR A 3 2.73 7.64 10.11
N SER A 4 3.28 8.83 9.96
CA SER A 4 2.86 9.75 8.90
C SER A 4 4.01 10.67 8.53
N LEU A 5 3.93 11.24 7.34
CA LEU A 5 4.89 12.21 6.86
C LEU A 5 4.14 13.38 6.23
N THR A 6 4.52 14.58 6.61
CA THR A 6 3.98 15.80 6.03
C THR A 6 5.13 16.61 5.45
N GLY A 7 5.04 16.96 4.20
CA GLY A 7 6.09 17.73 3.54
C GLY A 7 5.79 17.95 2.08
N LYS A 8 6.79 18.42 1.36
CA LYS A 8 6.66 18.74 -0.06
C LYS A 8 6.96 17.50 -0.90
N ILE A 9 6.09 17.23 -1.87
CA ILE A 9 6.33 16.15 -2.83
C ILE A 9 7.42 16.61 -3.79
N ILE A 10 8.52 15.86 -3.85
CA ILE A 10 9.64 16.18 -4.72
C ILE A 10 9.75 15.24 -5.91
N LYS A 11 9.10 14.10 -5.84
CA LYS A 11 9.03 13.16 -6.96
C LYS A 11 7.78 12.30 -6.80
N LYS A 12 7.13 12.00 -7.90
CA LYS A 12 5.95 11.13 -7.91
C LYS A 12 6.01 10.25 -9.14
N THR A 13 5.81 8.95 -8.94
CA THR A 13 5.70 7.97 -10.00
C THR A 13 4.32 7.34 -9.95
N LEU A 14 4.08 6.37 -10.81
CA LEU A 14 2.78 5.68 -10.85
C LEU A 14 2.43 4.98 -9.53
N ASN A 15 3.44 4.50 -8.82
CA ASN A 15 3.25 3.67 -7.63
C ASN A 15 4.17 4.05 -6.47
N ALA A 16 4.69 5.27 -6.48
CA ALA A 16 5.58 5.72 -5.41
C ALA A 16 5.58 7.24 -5.33
N VAL A 17 5.94 7.73 -4.18
CA VAL A 17 6.08 9.17 -3.93
C VAL A 17 7.32 9.40 -3.07
N VAL A 18 8.03 10.50 -3.36
CA VAL A 18 9.10 10.96 -2.48
C VAL A 18 8.64 12.26 -1.85
N ILE A 19 8.60 12.27 -0.54
CA ILE A 19 8.16 13.43 0.23
C ILE A 19 9.33 13.95 1.06
N CYS A 20 9.55 15.25 0.98
CA CYS A 20 10.65 15.88 1.68
C CYS A 20 10.17 16.45 3.02
N CYS A 21 10.71 15.94 4.10
CA CYS A 21 10.37 16.38 5.44
C CYS A 21 11.66 16.81 6.13
N GLY A 22 11.76 18.10 6.45
CA GLY A 22 12.94 18.63 7.14
C GLY A 22 14.25 18.39 6.40
N GLY A 23 14.22 18.41 5.07
CA GLY A 23 15.41 18.19 4.25
C GLY A 23 15.71 16.73 3.96
N VAL A 24 14.88 15.80 4.47
CA VAL A 24 15.05 14.36 4.21
C VAL A 24 13.98 13.91 3.21
N GLY A 25 14.41 13.28 2.12
CA GLY A 25 13.49 12.72 1.14
C GLY A 25 13.13 11.28 1.50
N TYR A 26 11.87 11.06 1.82
CA TYR A 26 11.36 9.74 2.15
C TYR A 26 10.69 9.12 0.93
N TYR A 27 11.17 7.98 0.52
CA TYR A 27 10.61 7.23 -0.61
C TYR A 27 9.58 6.24 -0.07
N ALA A 28 8.33 6.40 -0.49
CA ALA A 28 7.25 5.52 -0.06
C ALA A 28 6.57 4.91 -1.28
N GLN A 29 6.46 3.60 -1.28
CA GLN A 29 5.64 2.90 -2.27
C GLN A 29 4.18 3.07 -1.87
N CYS A 30 3.31 3.25 -2.86
CA CYS A 30 1.89 3.47 -2.58
C CYS A 30 1.02 2.82 -3.65
N PRO A 31 -0.26 2.59 -3.34
CA PRO A 31 -1.20 2.15 -4.38
C PRO A 31 -1.26 3.20 -5.49
N ALA A 32 -1.49 2.76 -6.72
CA ALA A 32 -1.62 3.67 -7.85
C ALA A 32 -2.75 4.68 -7.64
N SER A 33 -3.83 4.27 -6.97
CA SER A 33 -4.93 5.16 -6.62
C SER A 33 -4.49 6.29 -5.69
N VAL A 34 -3.58 5.99 -4.77
CA VAL A 34 -3.03 7.00 -3.85
C VAL A 34 -2.11 7.96 -4.61
N ALA A 35 -1.22 7.44 -5.43
CA ALA A 35 -0.32 8.27 -6.22
C ALA A 35 -1.11 9.24 -7.12
N GLY A 36 -2.19 8.75 -7.71
CA GLY A 36 -3.05 9.57 -8.55
C GLY A 36 -3.84 10.63 -7.79
N ALA A 37 -4.17 10.35 -6.52
CA ALA A 37 -4.95 11.27 -5.69
C ALA A 37 -4.10 12.34 -5.01
N LEU A 38 -2.80 12.10 -4.86
CA LEU A 38 -1.91 13.07 -4.23
C LEU A 38 -1.66 14.27 -5.15
N PRO A 39 -1.41 15.46 -4.57
CA PRO A 39 -1.08 16.62 -5.38
C PRO A 39 0.22 16.40 -6.16
N GLY A 40 0.45 17.26 -7.14
CA GLY A 40 1.66 17.16 -7.96
C GLY A 40 2.92 17.56 -7.23
N VAL A 41 4.05 17.32 -7.90
CA VAL A 41 5.37 17.70 -7.39
C VAL A 41 5.39 19.20 -7.07
N GLY A 42 5.99 19.54 -5.94
CA GLY A 42 6.09 20.92 -5.47
C GLY A 42 5.03 21.31 -4.47
N ASN A 43 3.99 20.49 -4.29
CA ASN A 43 2.92 20.77 -3.34
C ASN A 43 3.14 20.01 -2.05
N GLU A 44 2.60 20.56 -0.96
CA GLU A 44 2.66 19.92 0.34
C GLU A 44 1.56 18.86 0.44
N ALA A 45 1.90 17.75 1.08
CA ALA A 45 0.94 16.66 1.30
C ALA A 45 1.28 15.92 2.58
N THR A 46 0.28 15.23 3.10
CA THR A 46 0.46 14.31 4.23
C THR A 46 0.16 12.91 3.73
N ILE A 47 1.05 11.98 4.01
CA ILE A 47 0.80 10.56 3.77
C ILE A 47 0.88 9.80 5.09
N TYR A 48 0.09 8.75 5.19
CA TYR A 48 0.10 7.85 6.34
C TYR A 48 0.90 6.63 5.96
N THR A 49 1.83 6.23 6.80
CA THR A 49 2.86 5.29 6.39
C THR A 49 2.86 4.01 7.20
N VAL A 50 3.30 2.94 6.57
CA VAL A 50 3.60 1.67 7.22
C VAL A 50 5.06 1.37 6.92
N MET A 51 5.85 1.17 7.97
CA MET A 51 7.26 0.84 7.81
C MET A 51 7.45 -0.66 8.01
N ASN A 52 8.07 -1.30 7.03
CA ASN A 52 8.39 -2.71 7.09
C ASN A 52 9.91 -2.87 7.16
N VAL A 53 10.38 -3.44 8.24
CA VAL A 53 11.80 -3.68 8.46
C VAL A 53 12.06 -5.17 8.40
N THR A 54 12.92 -5.57 7.50
CA THR A 54 13.39 -6.94 7.41
C THR A 54 14.88 -6.96 7.64
N GLU A 55 15.46 -8.16 7.70
CA GLU A 55 16.90 -8.33 7.91
C GLU A 55 17.72 -7.61 6.84
N ASN A 56 17.23 -7.58 5.62
CA ASN A 56 17.97 -7.07 4.47
C ASN A 56 17.39 -5.78 3.89
N ASP A 57 16.27 -5.28 4.41
CA ASP A 57 15.60 -4.16 3.78
C ASP A 57 14.72 -3.39 4.75
N VAL A 58 14.56 -2.10 4.47
CA VAL A 58 13.59 -1.23 5.14
C VAL A 58 12.73 -0.62 4.05
N SER A 59 11.45 -0.90 4.09
CA SER A 59 10.50 -0.40 3.09
C SER A 59 9.46 0.49 3.76
N LEU A 60 9.06 1.55 3.06
CA LEU A 60 8.05 2.47 3.53
C LEU A 60 6.89 2.46 2.54
N TYR A 61 5.67 2.31 3.05
CA TYR A 61 4.46 2.31 2.23
C TYR A 61 3.60 3.49 2.63
N GLY A 62 3.07 4.22 1.66
CA GLY A 62 2.33 5.44 1.91
C GLY A 62 0.88 5.37 1.43
N PHE A 63 0.00 6.00 2.20
CA PHE A 63 -1.45 6.00 1.93
C PHE A 63 -2.01 7.39 2.13
N ALA A 64 -3.13 7.66 1.48
CA ALA A 64 -3.76 8.97 1.54
C ALA A 64 -4.60 9.18 2.79
N SER A 65 -4.98 8.11 3.47
CA SER A 65 -5.84 8.18 4.66
C SER A 65 -5.42 7.15 5.70
N GLU A 66 -5.83 7.38 6.93
CA GLU A 66 -5.59 6.42 8.00
C GLU A 66 -6.37 5.12 7.78
N GLU A 67 -7.54 5.21 7.15
CA GLU A 67 -8.33 4.02 6.82
C GLU A 67 -7.56 3.10 5.86
N GLN A 68 -6.91 3.67 4.85
CA GLN A 68 -6.08 2.89 3.93
C GLN A 68 -4.88 2.30 4.64
N GLN A 69 -4.24 3.07 5.51
CA GLN A 69 -3.12 2.59 6.31
C GLN A 69 -3.51 1.39 7.16
N ALA A 70 -4.61 1.50 7.89
CA ALA A 70 -5.10 0.41 8.74
C ALA A 70 -5.52 -0.79 7.90
N CYS A 71 -6.13 -0.54 6.75
CA CYS A 71 -6.55 -1.59 5.84
C CYS A 71 -5.34 -2.37 5.30
N PHE A 72 -4.28 -1.67 4.95
CA PHE A 72 -3.05 -2.31 4.49
C PHE A 72 -2.45 -3.21 5.57
N GLU A 73 -2.42 -2.72 6.80
CA GLU A 73 -1.93 -3.53 7.92
C GLU A 73 -2.79 -4.78 8.13
N LEU A 74 -4.09 -4.63 8.01
CA LEU A 74 -5.01 -5.75 8.12
C LEU A 74 -4.80 -6.75 6.98
N LEU A 75 -4.68 -6.28 5.77
CA LEU A 75 -4.44 -7.14 4.60
C LEU A 75 -3.15 -7.94 4.73
N THR A 76 -2.08 -7.29 5.13
CA THR A 76 -0.79 -7.95 5.24
C THR A 76 -0.70 -8.89 6.45
N SER A 77 -1.66 -8.80 7.36
CA SER A 77 -1.79 -9.77 8.44
C SER A 77 -2.44 -11.07 7.98
N VAL A 78 -3.11 -11.07 6.83
CA VAL A 78 -3.71 -12.27 6.27
C VAL A 78 -2.61 -13.17 5.72
N SER A 79 -2.67 -14.44 6.03
CA SER A 79 -1.67 -15.40 5.59
C SER A 79 -1.57 -15.43 4.06
N GLY A 80 -0.38 -15.27 3.55
CA GLY A 80 -0.11 -15.29 2.13
C GLY A 80 -0.26 -13.95 1.42
N VAL A 81 -0.67 -12.89 2.12
CA VAL A 81 -0.77 -11.56 1.51
C VAL A 81 0.47 -10.76 1.85
N GLY A 82 1.31 -10.54 0.86
CA GLY A 82 2.49 -9.70 1.01
C GLY A 82 2.19 -8.23 0.73
N ALA A 83 3.19 -7.39 0.97
CA ALA A 83 3.05 -5.95 0.81
C ALA A 83 2.66 -5.55 -0.63
N LYS A 84 3.30 -6.14 -1.62
CA LYS A 84 3.00 -5.85 -3.03
C LYS A 84 1.55 -6.11 -3.37
N VAL A 85 1.03 -7.24 -2.90
CA VAL A 85 -0.36 -7.62 -3.14
C VAL A 85 -1.30 -6.70 -2.38
N GLY A 86 -0.96 -6.34 -1.16
CA GLY A 86 -1.75 -5.37 -0.39
C GLY A 86 -1.87 -4.03 -1.12
N LEU A 87 -0.79 -3.54 -1.68
CA LEU A 87 -0.82 -2.31 -2.49
C LEU A 87 -1.70 -2.46 -3.72
N ALA A 88 -1.60 -3.60 -4.40
CA ALA A 88 -2.40 -3.86 -5.60
C ALA A 88 -3.89 -3.90 -5.27
N ILE A 89 -4.25 -4.51 -4.16
CA ILE A 89 -5.65 -4.57 -3.72
C ILE A 89 -6.18 -3.17 -3.44
N LEU A 90 -5.43 -2.36 -2.73
CA LEU A 90 -5.84 -1.00 -2.40
C LEU A 90 -5.82 -0.06 -3.60
N SER A 91 -5.19 -0.47 -4.69
CA SER A 91 -5.27 0.28 -5.95
C SER A 91 -6.64 0.17 -6.62
N VAL A 92 -7.39 -0.89 -6.32
CA VAL A 92 -8.66 -1.18 -7.00
C VAL A 92 -9.85 -1.35 -6.05
N MET A 93 -9.61 -1.45 -4.75
CA MET A 93 -10.68 -1.63 -3.75
C MET A 93 -10.62 -0.54 -2.69
N GLU A 94 -11.79 -0.07 -2.30
CA GLU A 94 -11.89 0.86 -1.17
C GLU A 94 -11.70 0.12 0.15
N PRO A 95 -11.18 0.79 1.19
CA PRO A 95 -10.90 0.14 2.48
C PRO A 95 -12.12 -0.54 3.12
N ASP A 96 -13.30 0.04 3.00
CA ASP A 96 -14.49 -0.55 3.59
C ASP A 96 -14.89 -1.85 2.90
N ARG A 97 -14.69 -1.96 1.60
CA ARG A 97 -14.93 -3.21 0.87
C ARG A 97 -13.94 -4.29 1.26
N VAL A 98 -12.69 -3.91 1.45
CA VAL A 98 -11.65 -4.83 1.91
C VAL A 98 -11.99 -5.35 3.30
N ALA A 99 -12.39 -4.46 4.20
CA ALA A 99 -12.76 -4.84 5.56
C ALA A 99 -13.93 -5.82 5.57
N LEU A 100 -14.93 -5.58 4.71
CA LEU A 100 -16.07 -6.49 4.57
C LEU A 100 -15.63 -7.88 4.09
N ALA A 101 -14.76 -7.93 3.09
CA ALA A 101 -14.28 -9.19 2.55
C ALA A 101 -13.49 -9.98 3.60
N ILE A 102 -12.67 -9.31 4.38
CA ILE A 102 -11.91 -9.96 5.44
C ILE A 102 -12.85 -10.48 6.53
N SER A 103 -13.82 -9.68 6.94
CA SER A 103 -14.79 -10.06 7.96
C SER A 103 -15.64 -11.25 7.53
N ALA A 104 -15.95 -11.34 6.24
CA ALA A 104 -16.71 -12.47 5.70
C ALA A 104 -15.84 -13.70 5.45
N GLY A 105 -14.53 -13.60 5.63
CA GLY A 105 -13.61 -14.69 5.34
C GLY A 105 -13.44 -14.95 3.86
N ASP A 106 -13.79 -13.97 3.02
CA ASP A 106 -13.71 -14.12 1.58
C ASP A 106 -12.32 -13.81 1.06
N HIS A 107 -11.44 -14.76 1.17
CA HIS A 107 -10.06 -14.59 0.69
C HIS A 107 -9.96 -14.54 -0.83
N LYS A 108 -10.98 -14.98 -1.52
CA LYS A 108 -10.99 -14.95 -2.99
C LYS A 108 -11.03 -13.53 -3.53
N ALA A 109 -11.58 -12.59 -2.77
CA ALA A 109 -11.63 -11.19 -3.17
C ALA A 109 -10.24 -10.59 -3.33
N PHE A 110 -9.24 -11.18 -2.70
CA PHE A 110 -7.86 -10.66 -2.73
C PHE A 110 -6.98 -11.34 -3.75
N LYS A 111 -7.48 -12.38 -4.42
CA LYS A 111 -6.69 -13.03 -5.45
C LYS A 111 -6.58 -12.14 -6.68
N PRO A 112 -5.37 -11.93 -7.20
CA PRO A 112 -5.25 -11.25 -8.48
C PRO A 112 -6.02 -12.05 -9.52
N ARG A 113 -6.68 -11.36 -10.43
CA ARG A 113 -7.37 -12.04 -11.50
C ARG A 113 -6.34 -12.54 -12.51
N PRO A 114 -6.17 -13.84 -12.62
CA PRO A 114 -5.21 -14.35 -13.57
C PRO A 114 -5.78 -14.25 -14.97
N VAL A 115 -5.13 -13.48 -15.80
CA VAL A 115 -5.49 -13.41 -17.19
C VAL A 115 -5.17 -14.74 -17.89
N SER A 116 -4.08 -15.32 -17.50
CA SER A 116 -3.58 -16.57 -18.05
C SER A 116 -3.76 -17.75 -17.10
N ALA A 117 -4.65 -17.62 -16.14
CA ALA A 117 -4.95 -18.66 -15.16
C ALA A 117 -3.68 -19.30 -14.58
N PRO A 118 -2.80 -18.52 -13.97
CA PRO A 118 -1.63 -19.11 -13.36
C PRO A 118 -2.05 -20.06 -12.26
N SER A 119 -1.36 -21.17 -12.15
CA SER A 119 -1.58 -22.06 -11.04
C SER A 119 -0.96 -21.46 -9.80
N TRP A 120 -1.78 -21.02 -8.91
CA TRP A 120 -1.32 -20.50 -7.63
C TRP A 120 -1.10 -21.68 -6.70
N PRO A 121 0.05 -21.76 -6.05
CA PRO A 121 0.26 -22.79 -5.06
C PRO A 121 -0.77 -22.64 -3.95
N SER A 122 -1.27 -23.75 -3.47
CA SER A 122 -2.22 -23.75 -2.37
C SER A 122 -1.56 -23.09 -1.16
N GLY A 123 -2.22 -22.08 -0.60
CA GLY A 123 -1.71 -21.33 0.54
C GLY A 123 -0.67 -20.26 0.22
N SER A 124 -0.37 -20.03 -1.06
CA SER A 124 0.63 -19.03 -1.48
C SER A 124 0.10 -18.13 -2.58
N TYR A 125 -1.11 -17.70 -2.46
CA TYR A 125 -1.76 -16.94 -3.53
C TYR A 125 -1.14 -15.59 -3.80
N TRP A 126 -0.43 -15.04 -2.85
CA TRP A 126 -0.13 -13.62 -2.84
C TRP A 126 1.35 -13.30 -2.85
N ASN A 127 2.17 -14.28 -2.99
CA ASN A 127 3.63 -14.07 -3.03
C ASN A 127 4.18 -13.91 -4.43
#